data_e1e7f47c142e47c247eb82d485903e86
#
_entry.id   e1e7f47c142e47c247eb82d485903e86
#
_cell.length_a   1.000
_cell.length_b   1.000
_cell.length_c   1.000
_cell.angle_alpha   90.00
_cell.angle_beta   90.00
_cell.angle_gamma   90.00
#
_symmetry.space_group_name_H-M   'P 1'
#
loop_
_entity.id
_entity.type
_entity.pdbx_description
1 polymer ?
#
loop_
_entity_poly.entity_id
_entity_poly.type
_entity_poly.pdbx_seq_one_letter_code
_entity_poly.pdbx_strand_id
1 'polypeptide(L)'
;MTEYKRLGDYIREVNVRNRDLKVTNLLGLSVSKEFMPSIANTIGTDMSTYKVVEREQLVYIADTSRRGDKIAIGLLDKYDNAIVSQAYTVFEVTDHELLLPEYLMMWFRRPEFDRYARFHSHGSAREIFDWDELCDVMLPVPSITRQREIVSEYETLTNRIRLNNQMIQHLEATAQALYRKTFVDNIDKENLPEGWRIGTLGEIATCLDYKRKPLSEDERKPIKGVYPYYGAMSVVDHINQYIFDGTYLLFSEDGANVIDENGHPALQYLWGKFWVNNHAHVLQGNEIVSTEYLYMALKEVNATHLVTGAAQPKINQENMNSIQLVIPSKENMDEFNKNVNLIFSYYKIATEENLKITELQSLLLAKMGQ
;
A
#
# COMPACT_ATOMS: atom_id res chain seq x y z
N MET A 1 19.43 4.42 31.49
CA MET A 1 18.97 3.28 30.64
C MET A 1 17.62 2.85 31.18
N THR A 2 16.60 2.76 30.33
CA THR A 2 15.28 2.26 30.73
C THR A 2 15.39 0.78 31.06
N GLU A 3 14.87 0.37 32.20
CA GLU A 3 14.90 -1.04 32.62
C GLU A 3 13.95 -1.87 31.76
N TYR A 4 14.42 -3.02 31.26
CA TYR A 4 13.58 -3.97 30.53
C TYR A 4 12.74 -4.80 31.50
N LYS A 5 11.48 -4.96 31.20
CA LYS A 5 10.50 -5.68 32.00
C LYS A 5 9.91 -6.82 31.16
N ARG A 6 9.48 -7.88 31.82
CA ARG A 6 8.79 -9.01 31.21
C ARG A 6 7.36 -8.61 30.85
N LEU A 7 6.95 -8.80 29.60
CA LEU A 7 5.62 -8.40 29.11
C LEU A 7 4.48 -9.08 29.88
N GLY A 8 4.62 -10.36 30.23
CA GLY A 8 3.62 -11.13 30.96
C GLY A 8 3.22 -10.54 32.32
N ASP A 9 4.04 -9.64 32.89
CA ASP A 9 3.70 -8.94 34.13
C ASP A 9 2.67 -7.80 33.93
N TYR A 10 2.39 -7.43 32.69
CA TYR A 10 1.55 -6.29 32.29
C TYR A 10 0.32 -6.67 31.46
N ILE A 11 0.22 -7.92 30.99
CA ILE A 11 -0.84 -8.36 30.10
C ILE A 11 -1.58 -9.58 30.66
N ARG A 12 -2.81 -9.77 30.20
CA ARG A 12 -3.58 -10.99 30.43
C ARG A 12 -4.35 -11.42 29.21
N GLU A 13 -4.57 -12.73 29.06
CA GLU A 13 -5.42 -13.26 28.00
C GLU A 13 -6.90 -12.95 28.29
N VAL A 14 -7.66 -12.63 27.23
CA VAL A 14 -9.11 -12.42 27.25
C VAL A 14 -9.76 -13.47 26.37
N ASN A 15 -10.79 -14.16 26.88
CA ASN A 15 -11.48 -15.20 26.13
C ASN A 15 -13.01 -15.08 26.26
N VAL A 16 -13.55 -13.99 25.76
CA VAL A 16 -14.98 -13.72 25.69
C VAL A 16 -15.52 -14.23 24.37
N ARG A 17 -16.56 -15.07 24.39
CA ARG A 17 -17.20 -15.62 23.18
C ARG A 17 -18.46 -14.84 22.84
N ASN A 18 -18.75 -14.68 21.54
CA ASN A 18 -19.92 -13.98 21.00
C ASN A 18 -21.21 -14.83 21.13
N ARG A 19 -21.46 -15.40 22.30
CA ARG A 19 -22.55 -16.39 22.52
C ARG A 19 -23.94 -15.84 22.23
N ASP A 20 -24.14 -14.56 22.45
CA ASP A 20 -25.41 -13.86 22.25
C ASP A 20 -25.53 -13.25 20.81
N LEU A 21 -24.50 -13.43 19.97
CA LEU A 21 -24.44 -12.95 18.58
C LEU A 21 -24.67 -11.44 18.41
N LYS A 22 -24.43 -10.63 19.45
CA LYS A 22 -24.66 -9.18 19.41
C LYS A 22 -23.60 -8.44 18.60
N VAL A 23 -22.36 -8.93 18.64
CA VAL A 23 -21.26 -8.30 17.87
C VAL A 23 -21.20 -8.96 16.50
N THR A 24 -21.38 -8.16 15.45
CA THR A 24 -21.45 -8.63 14.06
C THR A 24 -20.25 -8.19 13.20
N ASN A 25 -19.44 -7.23 13.68
CA ASN A 25 -18.30 -6.71 12.96
C ASN A 25 -17.16 -7.74 12.94
N LEU A 26 -17.09 -8.56 11.89
CA LEU A 26 -16.05 -9.60 11.75
C LEU A 26 -14.78 -9.03 11.14
N LEU A 27 -13.69 -9.09 11.88
CA LEU A 27 -12.39 -8.62 11.46
C LEU A 27 -11.38 -9.77 11.32
N GLY A 28 -10.49 -9.60 10.37
CA GLY A 28 -9.24 -10.33 10.24
C GLY A 28 -8.06 -9.47 10.67
N LEU A 29 -6.86 -10.07 10.67
CA LEU A 29 -5.63 -9.40 11.06
C LEU A 29 -4.57 -9.62 9.98
N SER A 30 -3.96 -8.54 9.52
CA SER A 30 -2.93 -8.57 8.47
C SER A 30 -1.52 -8.66 9.07
N VAL A 31 -0.55 -9.08 8.25
CA VAL A 31 0.88 -9.03 8.58
C VAL A 31 1.46 -7.60 8.63
N SER A 32 0.73 -6.61 8.12
CA SER A 32 1.01 -5.19 8.34
C SER A 32 0.54 -4.69 9.71
N LYS A 33 0.03 -5.61 10.55
CA LYS A 33 -0.37 -5.35 11.95
C LYS A 33 -1.56 -4.41 12.08
N GLU A 34 -2.50 -4.55 11.14
CA GLU A 34 -3.75 -3.80 11.08
C GLU A 34 -4.95 -4.74 11.05
N PHE A 35 -6.04 -4.34 11.71
CA PHE A 35 -7.32 -4.99 11.52
C PHE A 35 -7.89 -4.64 10.15
N MET A 36 -8.53 -5.62 9.50
CA MET A 36 -9.17 -5.47 8.20
C MET A 36 -10.49 -6.26 8.17
N PRO A 37 -11.46 -5.91 7.33
CA PRO A 37 -12.63 -6.75 7.12
C PRO A 37 -12.19 -8.19 6.77
N SER A 38 -12.83 -9.17 7.39
CA SER A 38 -12.48 -10.57 7.15
C SER A 38 -12.85 -10.97 5.72
N ILE A 39 -11.91 -11.61 5.03
CA ILE A 39 -12.11 -12.20 3.69
C ILE A 39 -12.53 -13.67 3.77
N ALA A 40 -12.71 -14.22 4.97
CA ALA A 40 -13.08 -15.62 5.17
C ALA A 40 -14.50 -15.89 4.69
N ASN A 41 -14.71 -17.01 4.03
CA ASN A 41 -16.06 -17.49 3.74
C ASN A 41 -16.71 -17.94 5.06
N THR A 42 -17.75 -17.24 5.48
CA THR A 42 -18.46 -17.47 6.75
C THR A 42 -19.79 -18.22 6.59
N ILE A 43 -20.12 -18.67 5.37
CA ILE A 43 -21.37 -19.40 5.11
C ILE A 43 -21.36 -20.71 5.92
N GLY A 44 -22.35 -20.88 6.80
CA GLY A 44 -22.48 -22.05 7.66
C GLY A 44 -21.54 -22.06 8.88
N THR A 45 -20.81 -20.96 9.15
CA THR A 45 -19.94 -20.85 10.33
C THR A 45 -20.72 -20.38 11.54
N ASP A 46 -20.56 -21.06 12.67
CA ASP A 46 -21.16 -20.65 13.95
C ASP A 46 -20.35 -19.49 14.56
N MET A 47 -20.88 -18.26 14.43
CA MET A 47 -20.28 -17.04 14.97
C MET A 47 -20.34 -16.94 16.50
N SER A 48 -21.10 -17.80 17.18
CA SER A 48 -21.14 -17.84 18.65
C SER A 48 -19.82 -18.35 19.25
N THR A 49 -19.02 -19.05 18.45
CA THR A 49 -17.71 -19.58 18.84
C THR A 49 -16.57 -18.55 18.69
N TYR A 50 -16.81 -17.46 17.95
CA TYR A 50 -15.83 -16.41 17.73
C TYR A 50 -15.56 -15.63 19.02
N LYS A 51 -14.36 -15.05 19.12
CA LYS A 51 -13.97 -14.23 20.25
C LYS A 51 -14.38 -12.79 20.04
N VAL A 52 -14.95 -12.16 21.07
CA VAL A 52 -15.20 -10.72 21.11
C VAL A 52 -13.91 -10.03 21.48
N VAL A 53 -13.65 -8.93 20.81
CA VAL A 53 -12.54 -8.00 21.06
C VAL A 53 -13.13 -6.64 21.33
N GLU A 54 -12.73 -6.00 22.41
CA GLU A 54 -13.15 -4.65 22.78
C GLU A 54 -12.04 -3.63 22.44
N ARG A 55 -12.40 -2.35 22.42
CA ARG A 55 -11.45 -1.25 22.21
C ARG A 55 -10.27 -1.36 23.18
N GLU A 56 -9.07 -1.03 22.72
CA GLU A 56 -7.80 -1.12 23.45
C GLU A 56 -7.31 -2.54 23.75
N GLN A 57 -8.05 -3.57 23.33
CA GLN A 57 -7.54 -4.94 23.36
C GLN A 57 -6.70 -5.25 22.14
N LEU A 58 -5.71 -6.13 22.34
CA LEU A 58 -4.82 -6.59 21.29
C LEU A 58 -5.19 -8.02 20.85
N VAL A 59 -4.91 -8.31 19.60
CA VAL A 59 -5.13 -9.66 19.05
C VAL A 59 -3.88 -10.08 18.31
N TYR A 60 -3.46 -11.33 18.44
CA TYR A 60 -2.45 -11.89 17.57
C TYR A 60 -2.82 -13.28 17.07
N ILE A 61 -2.16 -13.66 15.97
CA ILE A 61 -2.27 -14.97 15.37
C ILE A 61 -0.96 -15.73 15.61
N ALA A 62 -1.02 -16.78 16.40
CA ALA A 62 0.14 -17.53 16.85
C ALA A 62 0.91 -18.22 15.70
N ASP A 63 0.24 -18.60 14.60
CA ASP A 63 0.88 -19.24 13.43
C ASP A 63 1.73 -18.22 12.66
N THR A 64 3.06 -18.43 12.63
CA THR A 64 4.05 -17.61 11.91
C THR A 64 4.50 -18.24 10.59
N SER A 65 4.35 -19.54 10.41
CA SER A 65 4.95 -20.33 9.32
C SER A 65 4.45 -19.98 7.90
N ARG A 66 3.29 -19.34 7.79
CA ARG A 66 2.65 -19.04 6.49
C ARG A 66 2.59 -17.53 6.17
N ARG A 67 3.33 -16.71 6.92
CA ARG A 67 3.15 -15.25 6.90
C ARG A 67 4.42 -14.48 6.52
N GLY A 68 5.41 -15.14 5.90
CA GLY A 68 6.62 -14.51 5.41
C GLY A 68 7.45 -13.87 6.53
N ASP A 69 7.77 -14.63 7.56
CA ASP A 69 8.58 -14.22 8.71
C ASP A 69 8.02 -13.03 9.52
N LYS A 70 6.70 -12.81 9.45
CA LYS A 70 6.00 -11.75 10.19
C LYS A 70 4.90 -12.35 11.05
N ILE A 71 4.72 -11.76 12.24
CA ILE A 71 3.58 -12.06 13.10
C ILE A 71 2.44 -11.08 12.83
N ALA A 72 1.22 -11.60 12.67
CA ALA A 72 0.03 -10.77 12.61
C ALA A 72 -0.44 -10.47 14.04
N ILE A 73 -0.34 -9.20 14.43
CA ILE A 73 -0.74 -8.65 15.73
C ILE A 73 -1.32 -7.26 15.53
N GLY A 74 -2.36 -6.87 16.26
CA GLY A 74 -2.99 -5.57 16.13
C GLY A 74 -3.72 -5.13 17.39
N LEU A 75 -3.87 -3.82 17.54
CA LEU A 75 -4.63 -3.14 18.58
C LEU A 75 -5.97 -2.69 17.99
N LEU A 76 -7.09 -2.96 18.66
CA LEU A 76 -8.41 -2.51 18.24
C LEU A 76 -8.62 -1.06 18.70
N ASP A 77 -8.41 -0.12 17.78
CA ASP A 77 -8.50 1.33 18.02
C ASP A 77 -9.65 2.01 17.27
N LYS A 78 -10.08 1.42 16.13
CA LYS A 78 -11.05 2.03 15.19
C LYS A 78 -12.50 1.70 15.49
N TYR A 79 -12.76 0.68 16.29
CA TYR A 79 -14.11 0.18 16.61
C TYR A 79 -14.25 0.02 18.12
N ASP A 80 -15.48 0.13 18.64
CA ASP A 80 -15.73 -0.13 20.05
C ASP A 80 -15.63 -1.62 20.38
N ASN A 81 -16.07 -2.47 19.44
CA ASN A 81 -15.91 -3.92 19.51
C ASN A 81 -15.89 -4.56 18.12
N ALA A 82 -15.40 -5.79 18.07
CA ALA A 82 -15.39 -6.63 16.89
C ALA A 82 -15.40 -8.11 17.30
N ILE A 83 -15.60 -9.01 16.34
CA ILE A 83 -15.33 -10.44 16.53
C ILE A 83 -14.19 -10.89 15.64
N VAL A 84 -13.39 -11.83 16.17
CA VAL A 84 -12.28 -12.46 15.45
C VAL A 84 -12.38 -13.98 15.54
N SER A 85 -11.67 -14.68 14.68
CA SER A 85 -11.61 -16.14 14.70
C SER A 85 -11.29 -16.67 16.09
N GLN A 86 -11.93 -17.77 16.47
CA GLN A 86 -11.64 -18.48 17.71
C GLN A 86 -10.17 -18.93 17.86
N ALA A 87 -9.44 -19.04 16.72
CA ALA A 87 -8.04 -19.43 16.70
C ALA A 87 -7.08 -18.28 17.04
N TYR A 88 -7.57 -17.04 17.15
CA TYR A 88 -6.74 -15.91 17.51
C TYR A 88 -6.68 -15.76 19.04
N THR A 89 -5.58 -15.24 19.53
CA THR A 89 -5.44 -14.90 20.95
C THR A 89 -5.75 -13.43 21.14
N VAL A 90 -6.72 -13.15 22.03
CA VAL A 90 -7.08 -11.80 22.47
C VAL A 90 -6.46 -11.57 23.83
N PHE A 91 -5.88 -10.40 24.04
CA PHE A 91 -5.28 -10.02 25.31
C PHE A 91 -5.38 -8.52 25.54
N GLU A 92 -5.19 -8.12 26.78
CA GLU A 92 -5.25 -6.71 27.16
C GLU A 92 -4.14 -6.35 28.15
N VAL A 93 -3.83 -5.07 28.22
CA VAL A 93 -2.97 -4.52 29.27
C VAL A 93 -3.78 -4.45 30.56
N THR A 94 -3.19 -4.91 31.68
CA THR A 94 -3.86 -5.00 32.97
C THR A 94 -3.96 -3.68 33.72
N ASP A 95 -3.01 -2.75 33.47
CA ASP A 95 -2.95 -1.43 34.10
C ASP A 95 -2.39 -0.39 33.14
N HIS A 96 -3.26 0.49 32.64
CA HIS A 96 -2.91 1.55 31.69
C HIS A 96 -2.10 2.70 32.33
N GLU A 97 -1.98 2.75 33.66
CA GLU A 97 -1.08 3.68 34.33
C GLU A 97 0.37 3.17 34.40
N LEU A 98 0.59 1.91 34.05
CA LEU A 98 1.93 1.29 33.95
C LEU A 98 2.37 1.09 32.50
N LEU A 99 1.48 0.62 31.63
CA LEU A 99 1.77 0.36 30.21
C LEU A 99 0.59 0.79 29.33
N LEU A 100 0.85 1.61 28.30
CA LEU A 100 -0.17 1.97 27.33
C LEU A 100 -0.29 0.90 26.24
N PRO A 101 -1.52 0.50 25.84
CA PRO A 101 -1.73 -0.43 24.71
C PRO A 101 -1.10 0.07 23.40
N GLU A 102 -1.16 1.38 23.14
CA GLU A 102 -0.59 2.02 21.95
C GLU A 102 0.95 1.95 21.97
N TYR A 103 1.58 2.18 23.13
CA TYR A 103 3.03 2.04 23.30
C TYR A 103 3.46 0.58 23.08
N LEU A 104 2.70 -0.36 23.62
CA LEU A 104 2.93 -1.80 23.41
C LEU A 104 2.76 -2.16 21.92
N MET A 105 1.73 -1.62 21.24
CA MET A 105 1.55 -1.85 19.82
C MET A 105 2.71 -1.29 18.98
N MET A 106 3.28 -0.14 19.35
CA MET A 106 4.49 0.38 18.71
C MET A 106 5.68 -0.56 18.87
N TRP A 107 5.87 -1.17 20.04
CA TRP A 107 6.91 -2.20 20.25
C TRP A 107 6.75 -3.37 19.28
N PHE A 108 5.50 -3.85 19.10
CA PHE A 108 5.20 -4.95 18.19
C PHE A 108 5.38 -4.56 16.70
N ARG A 109 5.27 -3.29 16.34
CA ARG A 109 5.51 -2.82 14.96
C ARG A 109 6.97 -2.84 14.53
N ARG A 110 7.89 -3.03 15.45
CA ARG A 110 9.32 -3.09 15.15
C ARG A 110 9.68 -4.35 14.36
N PRO A 111 10.52 -4.26 13.32
CA PRO A 111 11.02 -5.45 12.62
C PRO A 111 11.78 -6.43 13.51
N GLU A 112 12.40 -5.93 14.61
CA GLU A 112 13.06 -6.76 15.62
C GLU A 112 12.08 -7.71 16.28
N PHE A 113 10.84 -7.26 16.53
CA PHE A 113 9.82 -8.11 17.12
C PHE A 113 9.38 -9.23 16.18
N ASP A 114 9.26 -8.97 14.87
CA ASP A 114 8.98 -10.02 13.88
C ASP A 114 10.08 -11.09 13.90
N ARG A 115 11.36 -10.69 13.93
CA ARG A 115 12.50 -11.62 14.04
C ARG A 115 12.49 -12.40 15.35
N TYR A 116 12.17 -11.73 16.47
CA TYR A 116 12.04 -12.38 17.77
C TYR A 116 10.92 -13.42 17.75
N ALA A 117 9.73 -13.05 17.31
CA ALA A 117 8.60 -13.97 17.22
C ALA A 117 8.89 -15.16 16.29
N ARG A 118 9.57 -14.92 15.18
CA ARG A 118 9.99 -16.00 14.26
C ARG A 118 11.00 -16.95 14.90
N PHE A 119 12.00 -16.42 15.61
CA PHE A 119 13.03 -17.21 16.28
C PHE A 119 12.46 -18.08 17.42
N HIS A 120 11.50 -17.55 18.17
CA HIS A 120 10.83 -18.22 19.28
C HIS A 120 9.58 -19.01 18.86
N SER A 121 9.32 -19.17 17.58
CA SER A 121 8.24 -20.01 17.07
C SER A 121 8.69 -21.45 16.95
N HIS A 122 7.91 -22.38 17.48
CA HIS A 122 8.22 -23.81 17.53
C HIS A 122 7.13 -24.66 16.85
N GLY A 123 7.54 -25.81 16.31
CA GLY A 123 6.63 -26.80 15.72
C GLY A 123 7.15 -27.36 14.40
N SER A 124 6.91 -28.66 14.13
CA SER A 124 7.41 -29.35 12.94
C SER A 124 6.48 -29.19 11.71
N ALA A 125 5.18 -28.98 11.92
CA ALA A 125 4.20 -28.82 10.85
C ALA A 125 3.67 -27.37 10.73
N ARG A 126 3.61 -26.67 11.85
CA ARG A 126 3.28 -25.25 11.95
C ARG A 126 4.15 -24.66 13.04
N GLU A 127 4.83 -23.58 12.73
CA GLU A 127 5.59 -22.85 13.70
C GLU A 127 4.66 -21.87 14.43
N ILE A 128 4.61 -21.99 15.72
CA ILE A 128 3.68 -21.28 16.60
C ILE A 128 4.50 -20.47 17.60
N PHE A 129 4.23 -19.18 17.64
CA PHE A 129 4.63 -18.27 18.69
C PHE A 129 3.54 -18.27 19.76
N ASP A 130 3.71 -19.04 20.81
CA ASP A 130 2.67 -19.27 21.81
C ASP A 130 2.53 -18.12 22.83
N TRP A 131 1.57 -18.26 23.74
CA TRP A 131 1.27 -17.24 24.74
C TRP A 131 2.40 -17.06 25.75
N ASP A 132 3.05 -18.13 26.15
CA ASP A 132 4.13 -18.10 27.14
C ASP A 132 5.35 -17.39 26.56
N GLU A 133 5.70 -17.66 25.30
CA GLU A 133 6.75 -16.95 24.56
C GLU A 133 6.42 -15.46 24.39
N LEU A 134 5.15 -15.09 24.16
CA LEU A 134 4.73 -13.70 24.14
C LEU A 134 4.90 -13.04 25.52
N CYS A 135 4.54 -13.75 26.59
CA CYS A 135 4.72 -13.26 27.97
C CYS A 135 6.20 -13.07 28.33
N ASP A 136 7.11 -13.85 27.76
CA ASP A 136 8.54 -13.77 28.05
C ASP A 136 9.27 -12.67 27.26
N VAL A 137 8.57 -11.95 26.37
CA VAL A 137 9.13 -10.78 25.69
C VAL A 137 9.60 -9.75 26.71
N MET A 138 10.84 -9.32 26.56
CA MET A 138 11.42 -8.23 27.35
C MET A 138 11.31 -6.92 26.58
N LEU A 139 10.73 -5.88 27.20
CA LEU A 139 10.58 -4.56 26.61
C LEU A 139 10.91 -3.44 27.61
N PRO A 140 11.37 -2.27 27.12
CA PRO A 140 11.54 -1.13 28.01
C PRO A 140 10.18 -0.55 28.38
N VAL A 141 9.94 -0.34 29.69
CA VAL A 141 8.72 0.28 30.22
C VAL A 141 9.10 1.59 30.93
N PRO A 142 9.21 2.71 30.19
CA PRO A 142 9.49 4.00 30.79
C PRO A 142 8.27 4.51 31.57
N SER A 143 8.41 5.66 32.25
CA SER A 143 7.29 6.30 32.94
C SER A 143 6.10 6.52 32.01
N ILE A 144 4.88 6.44 32.53
CA ILE A 144 3.65 6.61 31.74
C ILE A 144 3.62 7.96 30.99
N THR A 145 4.17 9.03 31.61
CA THR A 145 4.32 10.33 30.94
C THR A 145 5.19 10.21 29.68
N ARG A 146 6.31 9.48 29.79
CA ARG A 146 7.22 9.29 28.64
C ARG A 146 6.60 8.40 27.57
N GLN A 147 5.82 7.38 27.95
CA GLN A 147 5.05 6.57 26.98
C GLN A 147 4.04 7.43 26.22
N ARG A 148 3.27 8.30 26.92
CA ARG A 148 2.30 9.22 26.28
C ARG A 148 2.98 10.18 25.30
N GLU A 149 4.17 10.72 25.62
CA GLU A 149 4.93 11.54 24.70
C GLU A 149 5.31 10.78 23.43
N ILE A 150 5.88 9.57 23.56
CA ILE A 150 6.32 8.74 22.44
C ILE A 150 5.14 8.34 21.55
N VAL A 151 4.02 7.94 22.16
CA VAL A 151 2.78 7.61 21.43
C VAL A 151 2.28 8.83 20.67
N SER A 152 2.21 10.01 21.31
CA SER A 152 1.75 11.24 20.67
C SER A 152 2.63 11.67 19.49
N GLU A 153 3.95 11.53 19.60
CA GLU A 153 4.89 11.76 18.50
C GLU A 153 4.60 10.82 17.32
N TYR A 154 4.43 9.52 17.59
CA TYR A 154 4.17 8.52 16.56
C TYR A 154 2.80 8.72 15.88
N GLU A 155 1.75 9.00 16.67
CA GLU A 155 0.40 9.26 16.16
C GLU A 155 0.34 10.52 15.30
N THR A 156 1.09 11.56 15.66
CA THR A 156 1.21 12.78 14.85
C THR A 156 1.74 12.45 13.45
N LEU A 157 2.77 11.64 13.35
CA LEU A 157 3.33 11.17 12.08
C LEU A 157 2.31 10.29 11.32
N THR A 158 1.64 9.37 12.01
CA THR A 158 0.61 8.49 11.41
C THR A 158 -0.56 9.29 10.86
N ASN A 159 -1.04 10.27 11.62
CA ASN A 159 -2.12 11.15 11.19
C ASN A 159 -1.71 12.01 9.98
N ARG A 160 -0.47 12.47 9.92
CA ARG A 160 0.04 13.23 8.77
C ARG A 160 0.06 12.37 7.50
N ILE A 161 0.54 11.12 7.57
CA ILE A 161 0.48 10.18 6.44
C ILE A 161 -0.97 9.96 6.00
N ARG A 162 -1.90 9.76 6.93
CA ARG A 162 -3.32 9.57 6.62
C ARG A 162 -3.92 10.77 5.90
N LEU A 163 -3.64 11.99 6.36
CA LEU A 163 -4.12 13.23 5.73
C LEU A 163 -3.50 13.41 4.34
N ASN A 164 -2.21 13.14 4.18
CA ASN A 164 -1.55 13.19 2.89
C ASN A 164 -2.14 12.18 1.90
N ASN A 165 -2.43 10.95 2.34
CA ASN A 165 -3.08 9.94 1.49
C ASN A 165 -4.47 10.38 1.04
N GLN A 166 -5.27 10.99 1.92
CA GLN A 166 -6.56 11.59 1.54
C GLN A 166 -6.38 12.72 0.54
N MET A 167 -5.40 13.60 0.76
CA MET A 167 -5.09 14.68 -0.17
C MET A 167 -4.66 14.15 -1.55
N ILE A 168 -3.80 13.12 -1.60
CA ILE A 168 -3.36 12.46 -2.83
C ILE A 168 -4.59 11.92 -3.60
N GLN A 169 -5.51 11.23 -2.93
CA GLN A 169 -6.73 10.72 -3.56
C GLN A 169 -7.61 11.85 -4.11
N HIS A 170 -7.79 12.94 -3.36
CA HIS A 170 -8.57 14.09 -3.82
C HIS A 170 -7.91 14.83 -4.99
N LEU A 171 -6.59 14.98 -4.98
CA LEU A 171 -5.85 15.59 -6.08
C LEU A 171 -5.98 14.76 -7.35
N GLU A 172 -5.85 13.44 -7.26
CA GLU A 172 -6.02 12.54 -8.40
C GLU A 172 -7.45 12.57 -8.94
N ALA A 173 -8.46 12.51 -8.06
CA ALA A 173 -9.86 12.64 -8.44
C ALA A 173 -10.18 14.00 -9.09
N THR A 174 -9.54 15.08 -8.60
CA THR A 174 -9.69 16.43 -9.18
C THR A 174 -9.06 16.51 -10.57
N ALA A 175 -7.87 15.93 -10.77
CA ALA A 175 -7.23 15.86 -12.09
C ALA A 175 -8.08 15.05 -13.08
N GLN A 176 -8.66 13.91 -12.63
CA GLN A 176 -9.54 13.09 -13.46
C GLN A 176 -10.82 13.83 -13.81
N ALA A 177 -11.43 14.53 -12.85
CA ALA A 177 -12.64 15.34 -13.11
C ALA A 177 -12.35 16.50 -14.09
N LEU A 178 -11.19 17.15 -13.96
CA LEU A 178 -10.73 18.18 -14.90
C LEU A 178 -10.55 17.60 -16.30
N TYR A 179 -9.89 16.44 -16.42
CA TYR A 179 -9.73 15.74 -17.70
C TYR A 179 -11.09 15.43 -18.33
N ARG A 180 -11.99 14.78 -17.58
CA ARG A 180 -13.33 14.43 -18.08
C ARG A 180 -14.12 15.65 -18.55
N LYS A 181 -14.17 16.69 -17.72
CA LYS A 181 -14.87 17.94 -18.05
C LYS A 181 -14.35 18.58 -19.33
N THR A 182 -13.04 18.48 -19.57
CA THR A 182 -12.40 19.16 -20.70
C THR A 182 -12.43 18.31 -21.96
N PHE A 183 -12.24 16.97 -21.87
CA PHE A 183 -11.95 16.14 -23.04
C PHE A 183 -12.93 14.96 -23.23
N VAL A 184 -13.86 14.74 -22.30
CA VAL A 184 -14.81 13.60 -22.37
C VAL A 184 -16.25 14.06 -22.32
N ASP A 185 -16.63 14.81 -21.26
CA ASP A 185 -18.01 15.19 -21.01
C ASP A 185 -18.47 16.20 -22.08
N ASN A 186 -19.62 15.91 -22.70
CA ASN A 186 -20.21 16.73 -23.77
C ASN A 186 -19.35 16.87 -25.05
N ILE A 187 -18.36 15.99 -25.24
CA ILE A 187 -17.58 15.93 -26.48
C ILE A 187 -18.24 14.95 -27.44
N ASP A 188 -18.75 15.46 -28.56
CA ASP A 188 -19.23 14.63 -29.66
C ASP A 188 -18.04 14.14 -30.49
N LYS A 189 -17.77 12.83 -30.43
CA LYS A 189 -16.65 12.23 -31.15
C LYS A 189 -16.84 12.22 -32.68
N GLU A 190 -18.05 12.42 -33.17
CA GLU A 190 -18.34 12.52 -34.61
C GLU A 190 -18.16 13.98 -35.10
N ASN A 191 -18.28 14.95 -34.18
CA ASN A 191 -18.14 16.39 -34.48
C ASN A 191 -17.22 17.05 -33.45
N LEU A 192 -15.94 16.72 -33.52
CA LEU A 192 -14.94 17.27 -32.60
C LEU A 192 -14.78 18.79 -32.77
N PRO A 193 -14.40 19.51 -31.70
CA PRO A 193 -14.06 20.93 -31.81
C PRO A 193 -12.95 21.19 -32.83
N GLU A 194 -12.88 22.41 -33.31
CA GLU A 194 -11.83 22.82 -34.29
C GLU A 194 -10.42 22.55 -33.72
N GLY A 195 -9.59 21.95 -34.54
CA GLY A 195 -8.21 21.55 -34.18
C GLY A 195 -8.10 20.28 -33.33
N TRP A 196 -9.24 19.64 -32.98
CA TRP A 196 -9.24 18.36 -32.29
C TRP A 196 -9.37 17.21 -33.28
N ARG A 197 -8.82 16.04 -32.93
CA ARG A 197 -8.95 14.83 -33.73
C ARG A 197 -8.90 13.56 -32.89
N ILE A 198 -9.31 12.46 -33.44
CA ILE A 198 -9.00 11.13 -32.89
C ILE A 198 -7.63 10.73 -33.44
N GLY A 199 -6.81 10.18 -32.58
CA GLY A 199 -5.53 9.59 -32.93
C GLY A 199 -5.18 8.42 -32.03
N THR A 200 -4.02 7.84 -32.18
CA THR A 200 -3.60 6.67 -31.42
C THR A 200 -2.62 7.05 -30.31
N LEU A 201 -2.53 6.19 -29.29
CA LEU A 201 -1.54 6.37 -28.22
C LEU A 201 -0.12 6.43 -28.78
N GLY A 202 0.19 5.62 -29.79
CA GLY A 202 1.49 5.62 -30.46
C GLY A 202 1.87 6.94 -31.14
N GLU A 203 0.87 7.79 -31.49
CA GLU A 203 1.13 9.13 -32.04
C GLU A 203 1.50 10.16 -30.96
N ILE A 204 0.99 10.02 -29.76
CA ILE A 204 1.07 11.04 -28.69
C ILE A 204 1.95 10.64 -27.52
N ALA A 205 2.40 9.40 -27.47
CA ALA A 205 3.29 8.88 -26.43
C ALA A 205 4.61 8.40 -27.03
N THR A 206 5.69 8.70 -26.35
CA THR A 206 7.00 8.10 -26.61
C THR A 206 7.13 6.83 -25.79
N CYS A 207 7.23 5.66 -26.44
CA CYS A 207 7.50 4.40 -25.78
C CYS A 207 9.02 4.20 -25.64
N LEU A 208 9.48 4.00 -24.41
CA LEU A 208 10.90 3.90 -24.04
C LEU A 208 11.31 2.47 -23.66
N ASP A 209 10.59 1.48 -24.10
CA ASP A 209 10.81 0.06 -23.80
C ASP A 209 12.21 -0.43 -24.16
N TYR A 210 12.81 0.15 -25.18
CA TYR A 210 14.16 -0.15 -25.61
C TYR A 210 15.24 0.18 -24.56
N LYS A 211 14.92 1.00 -23.55
CA LYS A 211 15.81 1.32 -22.42
C LYS A 211 15.68 0.33 -21.27
N ARG A 212 14.59 -0.45 -21.21
CA ARG A 212 14.34 -1.39 -20.12
C ARG A 212 15.45 -2.45 -20.09
N LYS A 213 15.83 -2.83 -18.86
CA LYS A 213 16.80 -3.90 -18.65
C LYS A 213 16.34 -4.75 -17.48
N PRO A 214 15.80 -5.95 -17.73
CA PRO A 214 15.46 -6.88 -16.66
C PRO A 214 16.74 -7.34 -15.96
N LEU A 215 16.70 -7.43 -14.63
CA LEU A 215 17.75 -7.97 -13.79
C LEU A 215 17.16 -9.10 -12.95
N SER A 216 17.82 -10.24 -12.94
CA SER A 216 17.50 -11.34 -12.04
C SER A 216 17.75 -10.94 -10.58
N GLU A 217 17.23 -11.71 -9.63
CA GLU A 217 17.47 -11.47 -8.22
C GLU A 217 18.97 -11.51 -7.90
N ASP A 218 19.72 -12.46 -8.49
CA ASP A 218 21.15 -12.60 -8.25
C ASP A 218 21.97 -11.41 -8.79
N GLU A 219 21.54 -10.82 -9.91
CA GLU A 219 22.16 -9.59 -10.44
C GLU A 219 21.83 -8.36 -9.58
N ARG A 220 20.69 -8.32 -8.89
CA ARG A 220 20.32 -7.21 -7.99
C ARG A 220 21.00 -7.29 -6.63
N LYS A 221 21.27 -8.50 -6.12
CA LYS A 221 21.93 -8.68 -4.80
C LYS A 221 23.18 -7.84 -4.58
N PRO A 222 24.17 -7.80 -5.50
CA PRO A 222 25.40 -7.05 -5.30
C PRO A 222 25.24 -5.52 -5.50
N ILE A 223 24.14 -5.05 -6.07
CA ILE A 223 23.92 -3.65 -6.40
C ILE A 223 22.75 -3.03 -5.60
N LYS A 224 22.47 -3.54 -4.40
CA LYS A 224 21.47 -2.96 -3.51
C LYS A 224 21.73 -1.47 -3.27
N GLY A 225 20.65 -0.68 -3.18
CA GLY A 225 20.77 0.77 -3.04
C GLY A 225 19.44 1.46 -2.76
N VAL A 226 19.29 2.69 -3.25
CA VAL A 226 18.16 3.57 -2.90
C VAL A 226 17.16 3.77 -4.04
N TYR A 227 17.53 3.43 -5.28
CA TYR A 227 16.64 3.66 -6.42
C TYR A 227 15.66 2.49 -6.59
N PRO A 228 14.35 2.75 -6.70
CA PRO A 228 13.36 1.70 -6.85
C PRO A 228 13.52 0.96 -8.18
N TYR A 229 13.43 -0.35 -8.12
CA TYR A 229 13.37 -1.27 -9.24
C TYR A 229 11.93 -1.75 -9.42
N TYR A 230 11.27 -1.30 -10.50
CA TYR A 230 9.87 -1.59 -10.75
C TYR A 230 9.67 -2.87 -11.56
N GLY A 231 8.65 -3.64 -11.14
CA GLY A 231 8.00 -4.71 -11.90
C GLY A 231 6.77 -4.20 -12.64
N ALA A 232 5.83 -5.13 -12.95
CA ALA A 232 4.57 -4.80 -13.62
C ALA A 232 3.71 -3.80 -12.81
N MET A 233 3.61 -3.98 -11.49
CA MET A 233 2.62 -3.29 -10.65
C MET A 233 3.20 -2.64 -9.40
N SER A 234 4.46 -2.88 -9.06
CA SER A 234 5.03 -2.40 -7.80
C SER A 234 6.56 -2.36 -7.84
N VAL A 235 7.12 -1.73 -6.83
CA VAL A 235 8.56 -1.83 -6.52
C VAL A 235 8.86 -3.26 -6.07
N VAL A 236 9.75 -3.93 -6.78
CA VAL A 236 10.21 -5.30 -6.51
C VAL A 236 11.46 -5.28 -5.64
N ASP A 237 12.29 -4.24 -5.79
CA ASP A 237 13.59 -4.14 -5.15
C ASP A 237 14.09 -2.68 -5.13
N HIS A 238 15.24 -2.44 -4.45
CA HIS A 238 15.96 -1.17 -4.52
C HIS A 238 17.43 -1.44 -4.88
N ILE A 239 17.95 -0.68 -5.86
CA ILE A 239 19.30 -0.83 -6.39
C ILE A 239 20.07 0.49 -6.39
N ASN A 240 21.38 0.47 -6.59
CA ASN A 240 22.25 1.65 -6.55
C ASN A 240 22.40 2.36 -7.91
N GLN A 241 21.63 1.93 -8.92
CA GLN A 241 21.64 2.48 -10.28
C GLN A 241 20.23 2.81 -10.74
N TYR A 242 20.12 3.67 -11.74
CA TYR A 242 18.85 4.01 -12.39
C TYR A 242 19.05 4.12 -13.92
N ILE A 243 17.99 3.94 -14.69
CA ILE A 243 17.98 4.12 -16.15
C ILE A 243 16.98 5.19 -16.60
N PHE A 244 16.06 5.57 -15.71
CA PHE A 244 15.10 6.64 -15.93
C PHE A 244 15.31 7.75 -14.91
N ASP A 245 15.19 9.01 -15.34
CA ASP A 245 15.18 10.21 -14.51
C ASP A 245 14.20 11.22 -15.15
N GLY A 246 13.10 11.53 -14.47
CA GLY A 246 12.04 12.37 -15.00
C GLY A 246 10.64 11.88 -14.64
N THR A 247 9.61 12.29 -15.38
CA THR A 247 8.22 11.87 -15.19
C THR A 247 7.80 10.90 -16.28
N TYR A 248 7.28 9.74 -15.91
CA TYR A 248 6.90 8.66 -16.80
C TYR A 248 5.62 7.97 -16.34
N LEU A 249 4.99 7.26 -17.25
CA LEU A 249 3.86 6.39 -16.98
C LEU A 249 4.26 4.94 -17.28
N LEU A 250 4.15 4.07 -16.27
CA LEU A 250 4.24 2.64 -16.51
C LEU A 250 2.84 2.10 -16.85
N PHE A 251 2.78 1.34 -17.93
CA PHE A 251 1.61 0.62 -18.37
C PHE A 251 1.91 -0.89 -18.24
N SER A 252 1.17 -1.64 -17.45
CA SER A 252 1.44 -3.07 -17.22
C SER A 252 1.40 -3.85 -18.54
N GLU A 253 2.50 -4.55 -18.84
CA GLU A 253 2.63 -5.34 -20.07
C GLU A 253 2.05 -6.75 -19.90
N ASP A 254 2.28 -7.40 -18.76
CA ASP A 254 1.84 -8.76 -18.49
C ASP A 254 1.52 -9.00 -17.01
N GLY A 255 0.84 -10.11 -16.75
CA GLY A 255 0.47 -10.55 -15.41
C GLY A 255 -1.04 -10.63 -15.20
N ALA A 256 -1.44 -11.22 -14.06
CA ALA A 256 -2.85 -11.44 -13.74
C ALA A 256 -3.69 -10.14 -13.65
N ASN A 257 -3.05 -9.02 -13.38
CA ASN A 257 -3.68 -7.73 -13.16
C ASN A 257 -3.28 -6.68 -14.22
N VAL A 258 -3.16 -7.09 -15.49
CA VAL A 258 -2.84 -6.17 -16.60
C VAL A 258 -3.96 -5.17 -16.84
N ILE A 259 -5.19 -5.54 -16.49
CA ILE A 259 -6.38 -4.68 -16.39
C ILE A 259 -7.06 -4.88 -15.05
N ASP A 260 -7.82 -3.88 -14.58
CA ASP A 260 -8.68 -3.99 -13.40
C ASP A 260 -10.01 -4.71 -13.70
N GLU A 261 -10.88 -4.83 -12.70
CA GLU A 261 -12.22 -5.45 -12.83
C GLU A 261 -13.16 -4.72 -13.79
N ASN A 262 -12.90 -3.44 -14.06
CA ASN A 262 -13.66 -2.60 -15.00
C ASN A 262 -13.05 -2.60 -16.41
N GLY A 263 -11.92 -3.29 -16.60
CA GLY A 263 -11.19 -3.37 -17.86
C GLY A 263 -10.23 -2.21 -18.10
N HIS A 264 -9.96 -1.37 -17.11
CA HIS A 264 -8.97 -0.30 -17.27
C HIS A 264 -7.55 -0.85 -17.14
N PRO A 265 -6.59 -0.33 -17.93
CA PRO A 265 -5.21 -0.79 -17.84
C PRO A 265 -4.60 -0.42 -16.49
N ALA A 266 -3.75 -1.30 -15.99
CA ALA A 266 -3.01 -1.06 -14.77
C ALA A 266 -1.85 -0.08 -15.03
N LEU A 267 -1.90 1.08 -14.39
CA LEU A 267 -1.01 2.21 -14.61
C LEU A 267 -0.29 2.63 -13.34
N GLN A 268 0.97 3.08 -13.49
CA GLN A 268 1.73 3.71 -12.40
C GLN A 268 2.33 5.03 -12.91
N TYR A 269 1.97 6.15 -12.28
CA TYR A 269 2.56 7.45 -12.55
C TYR A 269 3.81 7.63 -11.69
N LEU A 270 4.98 7.76 -12.32
CA LEU A 270 6.28 7.78 -11.65
C LEU A 270 7.07 9.04 -11.98
N TRP A 271 7.93 9.42 -11.04
CA TRP A 271 8.88 10.52 -11.24
C TRP A 271 10.20 10.28 -10.49
N GLY A 272 11.24 11.04 -10.85
CA GLY A 272 12.58 10.93 -10.29
C GLY A 272 13.38 9.78 -10.90
N LYS A 273 14.26 9.18 -10.10
CA LYS A 273 15.24 8.18 -10.53
C LYS A 273 14.77 6.77 -10.19
N PHE A 274 14.66 5.91 -11.20
CA PHE A 274 14.21 4.53 -11.02
C PHE A 274 14.71 3.60 -12.13
N TRP A 275 14.48 2.32 -11.95
CA TRP A 275 14.75 1.26 -12.92
C TRP A 275 13.48 0.46 -13.18
N VAL A 276 13.30 -0.04 -14.40
CA VAL A 276 12.13 -0.83 -14.82
C VAL A 276 12.59 -2.12 -15.48
N ASN A 277 11.93 -3.23 -15.16
CA ASN A 277 12.08 -4.49 -15.85
C ASN A 277 11.24 -4.54 -17.14
N ASN A 278 11.05 -5.73 -17.73
CA ASN A 278 10.31 -5.93 -18.98
C ASN A 278 8.81 -6.26 -18.79
N HIS A 279 8.26 -6.13 -17.58
CA HIS A 279 6.85 -6.42 -17.28
C HIS A 279 5.94 -5.18 -17.33
N ALA A 280 6.47 -4.02 -17.64
CA ALA A 280 5.70 -2.80 -17.84
C ALA A 280 6.28 -1.99 -19.01
N HIS A 281 5.43 -1.48 -19.90
CA HIS A 281 5.79 -0.47 -20.88
C HIS A 281 6.11 0.86 -20.20
N VAL A 282 7.10 1.58 -20.71
CA VAL A 282 7.51 2.89 -20.19
C VAL A 282 7.12 3.97 -21.19
N LEU A 283 6.15 4.80 -20.81
CA LEU A 283 5.58 5.84 -21.64
C LEU A 283 5.92 7.23 -21.10
N GLN A 284 6.04 8.16 -22.01
CA GLN A 284 6.14 9.59 -21.74
C GLN A 284 5.32 10.35 -22.77
N GLY A 285 4.61 11.40 -22.36
CA GLY A 285 3.99 12.33 -23.30
C GLY A 285 5.05 12.95 -24.21
N ASN A 286 4.68 13.19 -25.46
CA ASN A 286 5.56 13.84 -26.42
C ASN A 286 5.24 15.35 -26.56
N GLU A 287 5.61 15.97 -27.67
CA GLU A 287 5.36 17.40 -27.95
C GLU A 287 3.87 17.76 -28.08
N ILE A 288 2.99 16.75 -28.22
CA ILE A 288 1.55 16.96 -28.46
C ILE A 288 0.80 16.98 -27.12
N VAL A 289 1.13 16.06 -26.18
CA VAL A 289 0.43 15.93 -24.91
C VAL A 289 1.42 15.71 -23.75
N SER A 290 1.01 16.10 -22.53
CA SER A 290 1.79 15.83 -21.32
C SER A 290 1.63 14.37 -20.84
N THR A 291 2.55 13.92 -19.99
CA THR A 291 2.45 12.60 -19.35
C THR A 291 1.23 12.53 -18.40
N GLU A 292 0.88 13.64 -17.78
CA GLU A 292 -0.30 13.77 -16.93
C GLU A 292 -1.59 13.61 -17.74
N TYR A 293 -1.64 14.18 -18.96
CA TYR A 293 -2.76 13.94 -19.88
C TYR A 293 -2.88 12.45 -20.22
N LEU A 294 -1.78 11.80 -20.58
CA LEU A 294 -1.78 10.36 -20.89
C LEU A 294 -2.29 9.54 -19.72
N TYR A 295 -1.85 9.87 -18.51
CA TYR A 295 -2.29 9.16 -17.29
C TYR A 295 -3.79 9.28 -17.10
N MET A 296 -4.35 10.48 -17.17
CA MET A 296 -5.81 10.69 -17.03
C MET A 296 -6.60 10.05 -18.17
N ALA A 297 -6.10 10.16 -19.43
CA ALA A 297 -6.75 9.61 -20.60
C ALA A 297 -6.83 8.07 -20.53
N LEU A 298 -5.74 7.41 -20.19
CA LEU A 298 -5.68 5.95 -20.13
C LEU A 298 -6.50 5.36 -18.98
N LYS A 299 -6.75 6.09 -17.92
CA LYS A 299 -7.70 5.68 -16.85
C LYS A 299 -9.16 5.61 -17.32
N GLU A 300 -9.51 6.22 -18.43
CA GLU A 300 -10.87 6.15 -19.02
C GLU A 300 -10.98 5.08 -20.12
N VAL A 301 -9.90 4.43 -20.48
CA VAL A 301 -9.87 3.43 -21.57
C VAL A 301 -10.29 2.08 -21.05
N ASN A 302 -11.25 1.41 -21.72
CA ASN A 302 -11.46 -0.01 -21.54
C ASN A 302 -10.52 -0.80 -22.48
N ALA A 303 -9.51 -1.44 -21.92
CA ALA A 303 -8.47 -2.17 -22.65
C ALA A 303 -8.75 -3.68 -22.73
N THR A 304 -9.93 -4.16 -22.31
CA THR A 304 -10.26 -5.60 -22.27
C THR A 304 -10.03 -6.28 -23.61
N HIS A 305 -10.40 -5.63 -24.72
CA HIS A 305 -10.25 -6.16 -26.09
C HIS A 305 -8.81 -6.21 -26.58
N LEU A 306 -7.88 -5.57 -25.89
CA LEU A 306 -6.44 -5.52 -26.23
C LEU A 306 -5.65 -6.63 -25.54
N VAL A 307 -6.26 -7.29 -24.54
CA VAL A 307 -5.61 -8.34 -23.77
C VAL A 307 -5.53 -9.61 -24.61
N THR A 308 -4.33 -10.15 -24.74
CA THR A 308 -4.03 -11.40 -25.41
C THR A 308 -3.46 -12.43 -24.44
N GLY A 309 -3.46 -13.73 -24.79
CA GLY A 309 -2.88 -14.80 -23.96
C GLY A 309 -3.83 -15.29 -22.86
N ALA A 310 -4.48 -16.46 -23.10
CA ALA A 310 -5.44 -17.03 -22.15
C ALA A 310 -4.82 -17.51 -20.82
N ALA A 311 -3.57 -17.99 -20.85
CA ALA A 311 -2.87 -18.50 -19.66
C ALA A 311 -2.07 -17.38 -18.93
N GLN A 312 -1.57 -16.42 -19.69
CA GLN A 312 -0.85 -15.25 -19.18
C GLN A 312 -1.35 -14.02 -19.92
N PRO A 313 -2.26 -13.25 -19.31
CA PRO A 313 -2.78 -12.02 -19.91
C PRO A 313 -1.66 -11.05 -20.23
N LYS A 314 -1.70 -10.45 -21.44
CA LYS A 314 -0.68 -9.52 -21.92
C LYS A 314 -1.28 -8.48 -22.84
N ILE A 315 -0.85 -7.23 -22.71
CA ILE A 315 -1.05 -6.17 -23.71
C ILE A 315 0.33 -5.84 -24.28
N ASN A 316 0.57 -6.23 -25.52
CA ASN A 316 1.83 -5.94 -26.22
C ASN A 316 1.88 -4.48 -26.69
N GLN A 317 3.06 -4.01 -27.09
CA GLN A 317 3.29 -2.63 -27.52
C GLN A 317 2.43 -2.23 -28.73
N GLU A 318 2.16 -3.13 -29.67
CA GLU A 318 1.33 -2.86 -30.85
C GLU A 318 -0.12 -2.60 -30.43
N ASN A 319 -0.70 -3.48 -29.61
CA ASN A 319 -2.05 -3.33 -29.08
C ASN A 319 -2.17 -2.07 -28.21
N MET A 320 -1.20 -1.82 -27.34
CA MET A 320 -1.14 -0.60 -26.53
C MET A 320 -1.12 0.66 -27.42
N ASN A 321 -0.24 0.70 -28.42
CA ASN A 321 -0.11 1.85 -29.33
C ASN A 321 -1.37 2.09 -30.17
N SER A 322 -2.20 1.09 -30.40
CA SER A 322 -3.46 1.20 -31.15
C SER A 322 -4.62 1.83 -30.36
N ILE A 323 -4.47 2.07 -29.06
CA ILE A 323 -5.50 2.72 -28.24
C ILE A 323 -5.86 4.08 -28.83
N GLN A 324 -7.15 4.26 -29.13
CA GLN A 324 -7.67 5.51 -29.66
C GLN A 324 -7.96 6.51 -28.56
N LEU A 325 -7.47 7.73 -28.72
CA LEU A 325 -7.61 8.84 -27.79
C LEU A 325 -8.01 10.12 -28.52
N VAL A 326 -8.68 11.02 -27.82
CA VAL A 326 -8.91 12.38 -28.31
C VAL A 326 -7.58 13.14 -28.21
N ILE A 327 -7.21 13.79 -29.29
CA ILE A 327 -6.04 14.67 -29.33
C ILE A 327 -6.57 16.11 -29.46
N PRO A 328 -6.48 16.91 -28.37
CA PRO A 328 -7.00 18.27 -28.39
C PRO A 328 -6.09 19.23 -29.15
N SER A 329 -6.59 20.45 -29.42
CA SER A 329 -5.74 21.52 -29.93
C SER A 329 -4.65 21.87 -28.91
N LYS A 330 -3.56 22.46 -29.42
CA LYS A 330 -2.44 22.91 -28.57
C LYS A 330 -2.91 23.89 -27.50
N GLU A 331 -3.80 24.80 -27.83
CA GLU A 331 -4.34 25.81 -26.90
C GLU A 331 -5.07 25.14 -25.72
N ASN A 332 -5.94 24.19 -25.99
CA ASN A 332 -6.66 23.46 -24.95
C ASN A 332 -5.72 22.58 -24.12
N MET A 333 -4.68 22.02 -24.72
CA MET A 333 -3.64 21.27 -24.00
C MET A 333 -2.83 22.18 -23.08
N ASP A 334 -2.42 23.36 -23.52
CA ASP A 334 -1.67 24.33 -22.73
C ASP A 334 -2.50 24.82 -21.53
N GLU A 335 -3.81 25.08 -21.72
CA GLU A 335 -4.72 25.44 -20.64
C GLU A 335 -4.89 24.30 -19.63
N PHE A 336 -5.09 23.07 -20.11
CA PHE A 336 -5.17 21.89 -19.24
C PHE A 336 -3.88 21.70 -18.45
N ASN A 337 -2.73 21.77 -19.10
CA ASN A 337 -1.43 21.59 -18.47
C ASN A 337 -1.15 22.63 -17.38
N LYS A 338 -1.60 23.87 -17.53
CA LYS A 338 -1.46 24.92 -16.51
C LYS A 338 -2.12 24.51 -15.18
N ASN A 339 -3.27 23.88 -15.24
CA ASN A 339 -4.03 23.45 -14.06
C ASN A 339 -3.54 22.10 -13.55
N VAL A 340 -3.37 21.11 -14.42
CA VAL A 340 -3.01 19.75 -14.01
C VAL A 340 -1.59 19.68 -13.43
N ASN A 341 -0.65 20.46 -13.96
CA ASN A 341 0.71 20.51 -13.43
C ASN A 341 0.76 20.98 -11.97
N LEU A 342 -0.11 21.92 -11.59
CA LEU A 342 -0.21 22.37 -10.21
C LEU A 342 -0.74 21.23 -9.31
N ILE A 343 -1.79 20.53 -9.74
CA ILE A 343 -2.35 19.38 -9.03
C ILE A 343 -1.29 18.30 -8.82
N PHE A 344 -0.57 17.94 -9.88
CA PHE A 344 0.46 16.91 -9.80
C PHE A 344 1.71 17.34 -9.03
N SER A 345 2.01 18.63 -8.95
CA SER A 345 3.07 19.13 -8.08
C SER A 345 2.76 18.86 -6.60
N TYR A 346 1.53 19.13 -6.15
CA TYR A 346 1.08 18.81 -4.80
C TYR A 346 0.99 17.29 -4.55
N TYR A 347 0.53 16.53 -5.55
CA TYR A 347 0.53 15.07 -5.50
C TYR A 347 1.93 14.51 -5.21
N LYS A 348 2.93 14.98 -5.95
CA LYS A 348 4.34 14.57 -5.77
C LYS A 348 4.86 14.96 -4.39
N ILE A 349 4.65 16.22 -3.97
CA ILE A 349 5.08 16.71 -2.65
C ILE A 349 4.49 15.86 -1.52
N ALA A 350 3.18 15.58 -1.56
CA ALA A 350 2.52 14.78 -0.53
C ALA A 350 3.02 13.35 -0.48
N THR A 351 3.31 12.75 -1.65
CA THR A 351 3.85 11.41 -1.75
C THR A 351 5.28 11.34 -1.21
N GLU A 352 6.13 12.31 -1.56
CA GLU A 352 7.52 12.39 -1.06
C GLU A 352 7.57 12.68 0.44
N GLU A 353 6.65 13.51 0.95
CA GLU A 353 6.50 13.74 2.39
C GLU A 353 6.17 12.44 3.12
N ASN A 354 5.24 11.63 2.59
CA ASN A 354 4.89 10.34 3.18
C ASN A 354 6.09 9.38 3.29
N LEU A 355 6.95 9.34 2.27
CA LEU A 355 8.18 8.53 2.32
C LEU A 355 9.08 8.95 3.48
N LYS A 356 9.32 10.27 3.64
CA LYS A 356 10.15 10.80 4.72
C LYS A 356 9.53 10.57 6.11
N ILE A 357 8.22 10.73 6.23
CA ILE A 357 7.51 10.48 7.50
C ILE A 357 7.58 8.99 7.86
N THR A 358 7.43 8.09 6.91
CA THR A 358 7.58 6.64 7.13
C THR A 358 8.98 6.27 7.62
N GLU A 359 10.01 6.93 7.08
CA GLU A 359 11.38 6.78 7.57
C GLU A 359 11.52 7.28 9.01
N LEU A 360 10.95 8.45 9.32
CA LEU A 360 10.95 9.00 10.69
C LEU A 360 10.22 8.07 11.68
N GLN A 361 9.07 7.49 11.31
CA GLN A 361 8.39 6.49 12.13
C GLN A 361 9.29 5.28 12.41
N SER A 362 9.99 4.80 11.39
CA SER A 362 10.92 3.66 11.53
C SER A 362 12.06 3.98 12.50
N LEU A 363 12.62 5.19 12.42
CA LEU A 363 13.66 5.68 13.34
C LEU A 363 13.12 5.81 14.77
N LEU A 364 11.89 6.30 14.95
CA LEU A 364 11.27 6.42 16.27
C LEU A 364 11.06 5.04 16.91
N LEU A 365 10.55 4.07 16.14
CA LEU A 365 10.41 2.68 16.60
C LEU A 365 11.77 2.04 16.96
N ALA A 366 12.82 2.31 16.18
CA ALA A 366 14.16 1.80 16.48
C ALA A 366 14.73 2.34 17.80
N LYS A 367 14.45 3.62 18.13
CA LYS A 367 14.86 4.23 19.39
C LYS A 367 14.21 3.62 20.63
N MET A 368 13.03 3.01 20.51
CA MET A 368 12.36 2.37 21.65
C MET A 368 13.19 1.21 22.25
N GLY A 369 14.09 0.62 21.49
CA GLY A 369 14.94 -0.51 21.92
C GLY A 369 16.33 -0.10 22.39
N GLN A 370 16.61 1.20 22.51
CA GLN A 370 17.89 1.76 23.00
C GLN A 370 17.70 2.35 24.39
#